data_859d6cd6a354ac3dc05f1876e9aee91d
#
_entry.id   859d6cd6a354ac3dc05f1876e9aee91d
#
_cell.length_a   1.000
_cell.length_b   1.000
_cell.length_c   1.000
_cell.angle_alpha   90.00
_cell.angle_beta   90.00
_cell.angle_gamma   90.00
#
_symmetry.space_group_name_H-M   'P 1'
#
loop_
_entity.id
_entity.type
_entity.pdbx_description
1 polymer ?
#
loop_
_entity_poly.entity_id
_entity_poly.type
_entity_poly.pdbx_seq_one_letter_code
_entity_poly.pdbx_strand_id
1 'polypeptide(L)'
;DARALAFITGLIDEYAALFTSRKFNICCDETFDLGKGRSAALVQEQGEHEVYIRHVAALCGHLVKRGITPMFWGDIVYRHPETYARLPKETICLNWGYLPNQREDEIRTLAEMGATQYACPGVCTWNRWLPLMENSYKNIRVMCRHGQKYHAIGMLNTDWGDYGHICHPWLSLPGILYRAASSRNAQAIPFEEIH
;
A
#
# COMPACT_ATOMS: atom_id res chain seq x y z
N ASP A 1 -10.20 15.18 15.04
CA ASP A 1 -11.58 15.42 15.52
C ASP A 1 -12.22 14.06 15.85
N ALA A 2 -12.78 13.91 17.06
CA ALA A 2 -13.42 12.68 17.52
C ALA A 2 -14.62 12.27 16.64
N ARG A 3 -15.34 13.24 16.09
CA ARG A 3 -16.47 12.96 15.18
C ARG A 3 -16.02 12.37 13.85
N ALA A 4 -14.90 12.87 13.30
CA ALA A 4 -14.33 12.31 12.08
C ALA A 4 -13.86 10.87 12.31
N LEU A 5 -13.20 10.61 13.44
CA LEU A 5 -12.77 9.25 13.79
C LEU A 5 -13.98 8.32 13.95
N ALA A 6 -15.03 8.74 14.67
CA ALA A 6 -16.25 7.96 14.84
C ALA A 6 -16.95 7.66 13.51
N PHE A 7 -17.00 8.64 12.61
CA PHE A 7 -17.57 8.46 11.28
C PHE A 7 -16.78 7.41 10.46
N ILE A 8 -15.45 7.55 10.40
CA ILE A 8 -14.60 6.61 9.64
C ILE A 8 -14.65 5.20 10.24
N THR A 9 -14.61 5.07 11.57
CA THR A 9 -14.72 3.74 12.19
C THR A 9 -16.10 3.12 11.96
N GLY A 10 -17.16 3.90 11.89
CA GLY A 10 -18.50 3.43 11.51
C GLY A 10 -18.52 2.86 10.08
N LEU A 11 -17.94 3.59 9.12
CA LEU A 11 -17.80 3.09 7.75
C LEU A 11 -16.97 1.80 7.69
N ILE A 12 -15.85 1.74 8.41
CA ILE A 12 -15.03 0.53 8.49
C ILE A 12 -15.84 -0.66 8.99
N ASP A 13 -16.67 -0.47 10.03
CA ASP A 13 -17.49 -1.53 10.60
C ASP A 13 -18.54 -2.05 9.62
N GLU A 14 -19.21 -1.13 8.89
CA GLU A 14 -20.18 -1.50 7.85
C GLU A 14 -19.53 -2.29 6.71
N TYR A 15 -18.40 -1.79 6.20
CA TYR A 15 -17.70 -2.47 5.10
C TYR A 15 -17.07 -3.80 5.53
N ALA A 16 -16.43 -3.85 6.69
CA ALA A 16 -15.79 -5.07 7.17
C ALA A 16 -16.77 -6.24 7.33
N ALA A 17 -18.04 -5.95 7.65
CA ALA A 17 -19.08 -6.96 7.76
C ALA A 17 -19.45 -7.62 6.42
N LEU A 18 -19.12 -7.00 5.29
CA LEU A 18 -19.42 -7.52 3.95
C LEU A 18 -18.40 -8.57 3.46
N PHE A 19 -17.26 -8.68 4.14
CA PHE A 19 -16.16 -9.55 3.70
C PHE A 19 -15.91 -10.69 4.69
N THR A 20 -15.56 -11.85 4.14
CA THR A 20 -15.09 -13.00 4.94
C THR A 20 -13.63 -12.84 5.36
N SER A 21 -12.87 -11.99 4.67
CA SER A 21 -11.47 -11.69 4.98
C SER A 21 -11.34 -11.02 6.34
N ARG A 22 -10.33 -11.44 7.09
CA ARG A 22 -9.91 -10.78 8.33
C ARG A 22 -8.77 -9.78 8.12
N LYS A 23 -8.56 -9.31 6.91
CA LYS A 23 -7.63 -8.22 6.56
C LYS A 23 -8.42 -7.07 5.97
N PHE A 24 -8.15 -5.85 6.43
CA PHE A 24 -8.85 -4.65 5.97
C PHE A 24 -7.86 -3.52 5.71
N ASN A 25 -7.89 -2.97 4.48
CA ASN A 25 -7.04 -1.83 4.10
C ASN A 25 -7.78 -0.51 4.43
N ILE A 26 -7.16 0.29 5.29
CA ILE A 26 -7.66 1.62 5.68
C ILE A 26 -7.11 2.75 4.78
N CYS A 27 -6.38 2.41 3.73
CA CYS A 27 -5.70 3.35 2.81
C CYS A 27 -4.68 4.24 3.51
N CYS A 28 -4.97 5.51 3.79
CA CYS A 28 -4.13 6.47 4.51
C CYS A 28 -2.86 6.93 3.77
N ASP A 29 -2.83 6.81 2.45
CA ASP A 29 -1.79 7.32 1.58
C ASP A 29 -2.01 8.78 1.19
N GLU A 30 -0.98 9.40 0.64
CA GLU A 30 -1.04 10.68 -0.08
C GLU A 30 -1.84 11.78 0.63
N THR A 31 -1.60 12.01 1.91
CA THR A 31 -2.35 12.93 2.76
C THR A 31 -2.06 14.41 2.48
N PHE A 32 -2.19 14.85 1.21
CA PHE A 32 -1.85 16.20 0.73
C PHE A 32 -2.62 17.33 1.40
N ASP A 33 -3.77 17.05 2.00
CA ASP A 33 -4.60 18.03 2.70
C ASP A 33 -4.40 18.07 4.21
N LEU A 34 -3.56 17.21 4.75
CA LEU A 34 -3.22 17.23 6.16
C LEU A 34 -2.45 18.54 6.47
N GLY A 35 -2.85 19.23 7.52
CA GLY A 35 -2.31 20.56 7.83
C GLY A 35 -3.01 21.72 7.11
N LYS A 36 -4.01 21.42 6.28
CA LYS A 36 -4.87 22.46 5.65
C LYS A 36 -6.24 22.50 6.33
N GLY A 37 -6.94 23.61 6.19
CA GLY A 37 -8.26 23.78 6.74
C GLY A 37 -8.33 23.54 8.25
N ARG A 38 -9.22 22.66 8.71
CA ARG A 38 -9.45 22.43 10.15
C ARG A 38 -8.30 21.76 10.88
N SER A 39 -7.41 21.08 10.19
CA SER A 39 -6.24 20.42 10.79
C SER A 39 -5.03 21.35 10.94
N ALA A 40 -5.07 22.55 10.35
CA ALA A 40 -3.92 23.46 10.28
C ALA A 40 -3.34 23.80 11.67
N ALA A 41 -4.20 24.24 12.60
CA ALA A 41 -3.76 24.59 13.94
C ALA A 41 -3.13 23.40 14.70
N LEU A 42 -3.74 22.22 14.56
CA LEU A 42 -3.25 21.00 15.20
C LEU A 42 -1.89 20.55 14.63
N VAL A 43 -1.73 20.65 13.30
CA VAL A 43 -0.46 20.30 12.64
C VAL A 43 0.62 21.32 12.98
N GLN A 44 0.27 22.60 13.09
CA GLN A 44 1.21 23.63 13.54
C GLN A 44 1.71 23.39 14.97
N GLU A 45 0.83 22.91 15.85
CA GLU A 45 1.15 22.62 17.26
C GLU A 45 1.95 21.33 17.43
N GLN A 46 1.57 20.24 16.74
CA GLN A 46 2.03 18.89 17.03
C GLN A 46 2.91 18.28 15.92
N GLY A 47 2.97 18.90 14.76
CA GLY A 47 3.61 18.36 13.57
C GLY A 47 2.70 17.43 12.76
N GLU A 48 2.93 17.41 11.45
CA GLU A 48 2.09 16.67 10.49
C GLU A 48 2.15 15.15 10.74
N HIS A 49 3.35 14.61 10.90
CA HIS A 49 3.55 13.18 11.12
C HIS A 49 2.93 12.68 12.43
N GLU A 50 2.95 13.51 13.50
CA GLU A 50 2.33 13.15 14.78
C GLU A 50 0.80 13.06 14.64
N VAL A 51 0.21 14.03 13.97
CA VAL A 51 -1.24 14.04 13.70
C VAL A 51 -1.65 12.85 12.83
N TYR A 52 -0.84 12.53 11.81
CA TYR A 52 -1.04 11.39 10.93
C TYR A 52 -0.99 10.07 11.69
N ILE A 53 0.14 9.78 12.36
CA ILE A 53 0.34 8.47 12.99
C ILE A 53 -0.65 8.20 14.10
N ARG A 54 -1.05 9.22 14.87
CA ARG A 54 -2.07 9.09 15.90
C ARG A 54 -3.42 8.68 15.31
N HIS A 55 -3.78 9.22 14.14
CA HIS A 55 -5.01 8.86 13.45
C HIS A 55 -4.96 7.42 12.91
N VAL A 56 -3.90 7.05 12.22
CA VAL A 56 -3.69 5.70 11.69
C VAL A 56 -3.67 4.67 12.81
N ALA A 57 -2.95 4.93 13.90
CA ALA A 57 -2.91 4.04 15.07
C ALA A 57 -4.30 3.83 15.69
N ALA A 58 -5.13 4.88 15.75
CA ALA A 58 -6.51 4.77 16.25
C ALA A 58 -7.38 3.88 15.36
N LEU A 59 -7.28 4.00 14.04
CA LEU A 59 -8.00 3.16 13.07
C LEU A 59 -7.50 1.70 13.12
N CYS A 60 -6.19 1.50 13.14
CA CYS A 60 -5.60 0.17 13.29
C CYS A 60 -6.03 -0.51 14.60
N GLY A 61 -5.97 0.22 15.72
CA GLY A 61 -6.42 -0.27 17.02
C GLY A 61 -7.91 -0.63 17.07
N HIS A 62 -8.75 0.10 16.32
CA HIS A 62 -10.16 -0.21 16.17
C HIS A 62 -10.40 -1.56 15.47
N LEU A 63 -9.66 -1.83 14.40
CA LEU A 63 -9.71 -3.11 13.67
C LEU A 63 -9.18 -4.27 14.51
N VAL A 64 -8.04 -4.10 15.16
CA VAL A 64 -7.43 -5.15 16.01
C VAL A 64 -8.38 -5.58 17.13
N LYS A 65 -9.09 -4.65 17.78
CA LYS A 65 -10.10 -4.96 18.80
C LYS A 65 -11.26 -5.83 18.26
N ARG A 66 -11.44 -5.90 16.95
CA ARG A 66 -12.44 -6.73 16.25
C ARG A 66 -11.87 -8.02 15.66
N GLY A 67 -10.60 -8.31 15.94
CA GLY A 67 -9.90 -9.47 15.38
C GLY A 67 -9.64 -9.34 13.88
N ILE A 68 -9.53 -8.10 13.37
CA ILE A 68 -9.26 -7.80 11.97
C ILE A 68 -7.84 -7.22 11.87
N THR A 69 -7.04 -7.77 10.98
CA THR A 69 -5.68 -7.31 10.69
C THR A 69 -5.74 -6.02 9.85
N PRO A 70 -5.28 -4.88 10.36
CA PRO A 70 -5.24 -3.64 9.61
C PRO A 70 -4.14 -3.66 8.56
N MET A 71 -4.42 -3.07 7.40
CA MET A 71 -3.46 -2.77 6.35
C MET A 71 -3.55 -1.29 6.00
N PHE A 72 -2.44 -0.67 5.61
CA PHE A 72 -2.41 0.71 5.14
C PHE A 72 -1.25 0.94 4.17
N TRP A 73 -1.30 2.00 3.36
CA TRP A 73 -0.23 2.36 2.43
C TRP A 73 0.91 3.08 3.17
N GLY A 74 2.13 2.65 2.95
CA GLY A 74 3.29 2.99 3.78
C GLY A 74 4.06 4.26 3.42
N ASP A 75 3.66 4.99 2.37
CA ASP A 75 4.39 6.13 1.81
C ASP A 75 4.64 7.29 2.79
N ILE A 76 3.75 7.51 3.74
CA ILE A 76 3.92 8.54 4.78
C ILE A 76 4.83 8.04 5.91
N VAL A 77 4.59 6.82 6.40
CA VAL A 77 5.38 6.25 7.52
C VAL A 77 6.83 6.00 7.11
N TYR A 78 7.11 5.69 5.84
CA TYR A 78 8.46 5.60 5.34
C TYR A 78 9.32 6.84 5.62
N ARG A 79 8.71 8.02 5.55
CA ARG A 79 9.41 9.30 5.82
C ARG A 79 9.73 9.53 7.29
N HIS A 80 9.00 8.85 8.18
CA HIS A 80 9.11 8.91 9.63
C HIS A 80 9.07 7.50 10.23
N PRO A 81 10.05 6.64 9.89
CA PRO A 81 10.00 5.21 10.19
C PRO A 81 9.93 4.91 11.70
N GLU A 82 10.46 5.80 12.54
CA GLU A 82 10.38 5.71 14.00
C GLU A 82 8.93 5.68 14.51
N THR A 83 8.00 6.23 13.77
CA THR A 83 6.58 6.26 14.15
C THR A 83 5.88 4.92 13.98
N TYR A 84 6.47 3.99 13.21
CA TYR A 84 5.90 2.67 13.00
C TYR A 84 5.69 1.90 14.31
N ALA A 85 6.58 2.07 15.29
CA ALA A 85 6.46 1.44 16.61
C ALA A 85 5.18 1.80 17.38
N ARG A 86 4.44 2.83 16.94
CA ARG A 86 3.17 3.26 17.53
C ARG A 86 1.96 2.50 16.98
N LEU A 87 2.15 1.77 15.90
CA LEU A 87 1.09 0.95 15.31
C LEU A 87 0.96 -0.38 16.05
N PRO A 88 -0.24 -0.98 16.09
CA PRO A 88 -0.40 -2.35 16.56
C PRO A 88 0.52 -3.31 15.77
N LYS A 89 1.07 -4.32 16.45
CA LYS A 89 2.02 -5.28 15.85
C LYS A 89 1.41 -6.09 14.71
N GLU A 90 0.10 -6.24 14.69
CA GLU A 90 -0.67 -6.93 13.66
C GLU A 90 -0.76 -6.14 12.35
N THR A 91 -0.37 -4.86 12.36
CA THR A 91 -0.52 -3.97 11.21
C THR A 91 0.40 -4.37 10.07
N ILE A 92 -0.16 -4.46 8.86
CA ILE A 92 0.58 -4.73 7.64
C ILE A 92 0.76 -3.43 6.85
N CYS A 93 1.99 -3.12 6.51
CA CYS A 93 2.35 -1.99 5.66
C CYS A 93 2.34 -2.42 4.18
N LEU A 94 1.60 -1.70 3.35
CA LEU A 94 1.58 -1.90 1.90
C LEU A 94 2.61 -0.95 1.27
N ASN A 95 3.75 -1.52 0.87
CA ASN A 95 4.86 -0.77 0.27
C ASN A 95 4.69 -0.75 -1.25
N TRP A 96 4.24 0.38 -1.79
CA TRP A 96 3.94 0.55 -3.20
C TRP A 96 5.02 1.32 -3.96
N GLY A 97 5.14 1.03 -5.25
CA GLY A 97 6.03 1.76 -6.15
C GLY A 97 5.94 1.21 -7.57
N TYR A 98 5.94 2.11 -8.57
CA TYR A 98 5.55 1.76 -9.95
C TYR A 98 6.63 2.04 -10.99
N LEU A 99 7.83 2.45 -10.56
CA LEU A 99 8.95 2.66 -11.47
C LEU A 99 9.53 1.32 -11.95
N PRO A 100 9.95 1.20 -13.22
CA PRO A 100 10.57 -0.01 -13.74
C PRO A 100 11.88 -0.37 -13.02
N ASN A 101 12.53 0.61 -12.43
CA ASN A 101 13.75 0.49 -11.61
C ASN A 101 13.50 0.94 -10.16
N GLN A 102 12.33 0.57 -9.59
CA GLN A 102 11.95 0.97 -8.23
C GLN A 102 13.09 0.73 -7.25
N ARG A 103 13.40 1.74 -6.44
CA ARG A 103 14.43 1.67 -5.41
C ARG A 103 13.97 0.80 -4.24
N GLU A 104 14.93 0.23 -3.53
CA GLU A 104 14.66 -0.63 -2.38
C GLU A 104 14.61 0.10 -1.04
N ASP A 105 14.88 1.41 -1.04
CA ASP A 105 15.07 2.18 0.20
C ASP A 105 13.87 2.11 1.13
N GLU A 106 12.66 2.22 0.58
CA GLU A 106 11.42 2.23 1.37
C GLU A 106 11.18 0.87 2.04
N ILE A 107 11.19 -0.20 1.25
CA ILE A 107 10.95 -1.55 1.78
C ILE A 107 12.05 -1.98 2.74
N ARG A 108 13.31 -1.57 2.48
CA ARG A 108 14.43 -1.80 3.39
C ARG A 108 14.23 -1.08 4.70
N THR A 109 13.99 0.23 4.69
CA THR A 109 13.82 1.05 5.89
C THR A 109 12.70 0.50 6.77
N LEU A 110 11.55 0.18 6.19
CA LEU A 110 10.43 -0.39 6.94
C LEU A 110 10.75 -1.80 7.48
N ALA A 111 11.50 -2.62 6.73
CA ALA A 111 11.97 -3.93 7.22
C ALA A 111 12.92 -3.79 8.41
N GLU A 112 13.86 -2.83 8.36
CA GLU A 112 14.78 -2.52 9.46
C GLU A 112 14.05 -2.06 10.72
N MET A 113 12.87 -1.44 10.56
CA MET A 113 11.96 -1.09 11.67
C MET A 113 11.07 -2.25 12.16
N GLY A 114 11.21 -3.43 11.56
CA GLY A 114 10.43 -4.61 11.92
C GLY A 114 9.01 -4.62 11.35
N ALA A 115 8.73 -3.84 10.31
CA ALA A 115 7.42 -3.79 9.70
C ALA A 115 7.07 -5.10 8.98
N THR A 116 5.85 -5.61 9.22
CA THR A 116 5.26 -6.63 8.36
C THR A 116 4.78 -5.96 7.08
N GLN A 117 5.24 -6.42 5.91
CA GLN A 117 5.01 -5.73 4.63
C GLN A 117 4.46 -6.64 3.54
N TYR A 118 3.64 -6.06 2.65
CA TYR A 118 3.47 -6.51 1.27
C TYR A 118 4.25 -5.61 0.32
N ALA A 119 4.90 -6.19 -0.68
CA ALA A 119 5.42 -5.44 -1.83
C ALA A 119 4.28 -5.24 -2.85
N CYS A 120 4.05 -3.99 -3.26
CA CYS A 120 2.89 -3.61 -4.07
C CYS A 120 3.31 -2.98 -5.41
N PRO A 121 3.66 -3.80 -6.43
CA PRO A 121 3.88 -3.33 -7.79
C PRO A 121 2.58 -2.96 -8.49
N GLY A 122 2.69 -2.40 -9.71
CA GLY A 122 1.53 -2.06 -10.52
C GLY A 122 1.57 -2.60 -11.95
N VAL A 123 0.39 -2.83 -12.53
CA VAL A 123 0.24 -3.24 -13.93
C VAL A 123 0.36 -2.07 -14.92
N CYS A 124 0.45 -0.84 -14.42
CA CYS A 124 0.69 0.39 -15.19
C CYS A 124 -0.31 0.62 -16.34
N THR A 125 -1.60 0.40 -16.07
CA THR A 125 -2.71 0.59 -17.03
C THR A 125 -3.47 1.89 -16.84
N TRP A 126 -3.37 2.53 -15.68
CA TRP A 126 -4.09 3.77 -15.35
C TRP A 126 -3.56 4.98 -16.13
N ASN A 127 -4.42 5.96 -16.37
CA ASN A 127 -4.14 7.22 -17.07
C ASN A 127 -3.68 7.07 -18.54
N ARG A 128 -4.05 5.99 -19.23
CA ARG A 128 -3.58 5.72 -20.60
C ARG A 128 -4.52 4.77 -21.36
N TRP A 129 -4.41 4.80 -22.67
CA TRP A 129 -5.18 3.91 -23.54
C TRP A 129 -4.64 2.48 -23.60
N LEU A 130 -3.31 2.34 -23.51
CA LEU A 130 -2.61 1.06 -23.55
C LEU A 130 -1.67 0.95 -22.37
N PRO A 131 -1.50 -0.24 -21.80
CA PRO A 131 -0.59 -0.46 -20.66
C PRO A 131 0.85 -0.22 -21.06
N LEU A 132 1.66 0.23 -20.11
CA LEU A 132 3.12 0.24 -20.24
C LEU A 132 3.67 -1.15 -19.88
N MET A 133 3.50 -2.13 -20.78
CA MET A 133 3.79 -3.54 -20.52
C MET A 133 5.22 -3.77 -20.02
N GLU A 134 6.21 -3.22 -20.73
CA GLU A 134 7.61 -3.35 -20.36
C GLU A 134 7.90 -2.76 -18.97
N ASN A 135 7.33 -1.59 -18.67
CA ASN A 135 7.45 -0.98 -17.34
C ASN A 135 6.80 -1.84 -16.26
N SER A 136 5.60 -2.37 -16.53
CA SER A 136 4.90 -3.28 -15.62
C SER A 136 5.74 -4.49 -15.27
N TYR A 137 6.30 -5.15 -16.26
CA TYR A 137 7.11 -6.36 -16.05
C TYR A 137 8.40 -6.05 -15.29
N LYS A 138 9.11 -4.97 -15.65
CA LYS A 138 10.31 -4.54 -14.93
C LYS A 138 9.98 -4.19 -13.48
N ASN A 139 8.89 -3.44 -13.26
CA ASN A 139 8.43 -3.05 -11.93
C ASN A 139 8.04 -4.27 -11.09
N ILE A 140 7.18 -5.14 -11.61
CA ILE A 140 6.75 -6.36 -10.91
C ILE A 140 7.97 -7.21 -10.52
N ARG A 141 8.90 -7.41 -11.44
CA ARG A 141 10.11 -8.19 -11.21
C ARG A 141 11.00 -7.58 -10.12
N VAL A 142 11.25 -6.29 -10.18
CA VAL A 142 12.10 -5.62 -9.18
C VAL A 142 11.44 -5.61 -7.81
N MET A 143 10.13 -5.36 -7.74
CA MET A 143 9.38 -5.38 -6.47
C MET A 143 9.29 -6.80 -5.88
N CYS A 144 9.18 -7.85 -6.71
CA CYS A 144 9.30 -9.24 -6.25
C CYS A 144 10.65 -9.51 -5.58
N ARG A 145 11.75 -9.07 -6.20
CA ARG A 145 13.09 -9.23 -5.65
C ARG A 145 13.27 -8.47 -4.34
N HIS A 146 12.79 -7.24 -4.27
CA HIS A 146 12.82 -6.46 -3.04
C HIS A 146 11.99 -7.13 -1.94
N GLY A 147 10.77 -7.59 -2.27
CA GLY A 147 9.93 -8.31 -1.33
C GLY A 147 10.62 -9.56 -0.75
N GLN A 148 11.29 -10.36 -1.59
CA GLN A 148 12.04 -11.52 -1.15
C GLN A 148 13.26 -11.14 -0.29
N LYS A 149 14.03 -10.16 -0.74
CA LYS A 149 15.25 -9.69 -0.05
C LYS A 149 14.95 -9.17 1.35
N TYR A 150 13.83 -8.48 1.52
CA TYR A 150 13.43 -7.84 2.77
C TYR A 150 12.28 -8.56 3.49
N HIS A 151 12.06 -9.83 3.17
CA HIS A 151 11.11 -10.73 3.86
C HIS A 151 9.68 -10.21 3.92
N ALA A 152 9.22 -9.53 2.86
CA ALA A 152 7.81 -9.19 2.74
C ALA A 152 6.95 -10.49 2.74
N ILE A 153 5.83 -10.47 3.45
CA ILE A 153 4.98 -11.64 3.63
C ILE A 153 4.16 -12.01 2.38
N GLY A 154 4.21 -11.15 1.35
CA GLY A 154 3.51 -11.39 0.09
C GLY A 154 3.58 -10.18 -0.84
N MET A 155 2.81 -10.29 -1.92
CA MET A 155 2.69 -9.25 -2.93
C MET A 155 1.23 -8.92 -3.20
N LEU A 156 0.95 -7.62 -3.34
CA LEU A 156 -0.34 -7.09 -3.78
C LEU A 156 -0.12 -6.30 -5.08
N ASN A 157 -0.46 -6.90 -6.22
CA ASN A 157 -0.36 -6.22 -7.50
C ASN A 157 -1.52 -5.22 -7.65
N THR A 158 -1.21 -3.98 -7.99
CA THR A 158 -2.20 -2.92 -8.09
C THR A 158 -2.59 -2.63 -9.54
N ASP A 159 -3.83 -2.24 -9.72
CA ASP A 159 -4.39 -1.72 -10.97
C ASP A 159 -5.31 -0.55 -10.63
N TRP A 160 -4.77 0.67 -10.78
CA TRP A 160 -5.48 1.88 -10.36
C TRP A 160 -6.45 2.38 -11.42
N GLY A 161 -7.52 3.01 -10.96
CA GLY A 161 -8.57 3.55 -11.81
C GLY A 161 -8.51 5.07 -11.99
N ASP A 162 -7.35 5.69 -11.79
CA ASP A 162 -7.15 7.13 -11.89
C ASP A 162 -7.73 7.70 -13.16
N TYR A 163 -8.40 8.84 -13.05
CA TYR A 163 -9.06 9.55 -14.16
C TYR A 163 -10.02 8.67 -14.97
N GLY A 164 -10.67 7.68 -14.31
CA GLY A 164 -11.74 6.89 -14.88
C GLY A 164 -11.32 5.61 -15.62
N HIS A 165 -10.04 5.19 -15.51
CA HIS A 165 -9.52 3.93 -16.07
C HIS A 165 -9.91 3.72 -17.54
N ILE A 166 -9.45 4.58 -18.42
CA ILE A 166 -9.75 4.54 -19.87
C ILE A 166 -9.15 3.33 -20.60
N CYS A 167 -8.15 2.66 -20.00
CA CYS A 167 -7.60 1.40 -20.51
C CYS A 167 -8.62 0.27 -20.35
N HIS A 168 -8.74 -0.58 -21.36
CA HIS A 168 -9.64 -1.73 -21.26
C HIS A 168 -9.16 -2.71 -20.16
N PRO A 169 -10.02 -3.14 -19.20
CA PRO A 169 -9.59 -3.93 -18.04
C PRO A 169 -8.88 -5.25 -18.38
N TRP A 170 -9.22 -5.90 -19.49
CA TRP A 170 -8.53 -7.12 -19.94
C TRP A 170 -7.05 -6.92 -20.24
N LEU A 171 -6.63 -5.69 -20.52
CA LEU A 171 -5.22 -5.37 -20.76
C LEU A 171 -4.37 -5.39 -19.49
N SER A 172 -4.98 -5.49 -18.32
CA SER A 172 -4.28 -5.73 -17.04
C SER A 172 -3.87 -7.21 -16.86
N LEU A 173 -4.56 -8.14 -17.52
CA LEU A 173 -4.32 -9.59 -17.34
C LEU A 173 -2.87 -10.02 -17.55
N PRO A 174 -2.14 -9.58 -18.59
CA PRO A 174 -0.75 -9.97 -18.78
C PRO A 174 0.12 -9.61 -17.57
N GLY A 175 -0.03 -8.40 -17.00
CA GLY A 175 0.67 -7.97 -15.79
C GLY A 175 0.29 -8.80 -14.56
N ILE A 176 -0.99 -9.16 -14.41
CA ILE A 176 -1.48 -10.01 -13.32
C ILE A 176 -0.88 -11.41 -13.42
N LEU A 177 -0.87 -12.02 -14.60
CA LEU A 177 -0.28 -13.35 -14.84
C LEU A 177 1.23 -13.34 -14.60
N TYR A 178 1.91 -12.31 -15.10
CA TYR A 178 3.35 -12.16 -14.89
C TYR A 178 3.69 -12.05 -13.40
N ARG A 179 2.90 -11.30 -12.64
CA ARG A 179 3.07 -11.21 -11.18
C ARG A 179 2.90 -12.57 -10.52
N ALA A 180 1.87 -13.33 -10.90
CA ALA A 180 1.63 -14.66 -10.33
C ALA A 180 2.81 -15.61 -10.57
N ALA A 181 3.40 -15.57 -11.74
CA ALA A 181 4.62 -16.32 -12.07
C ALA A 181 5.84 -15.81 -11.28
N SER A 182 6.09 -14.50 -11.29
CA SER A 182 7.24 -13.87 -10.63
C SER A 182 7.24 -14.01 -9.11
N SER A 183 6.07 -14.08 -8.47
CA SER A 183 5.96 -14.27 -7.02
C SER A 183 6.38 -15.68 -6.57
N ARG A 184 6.30 -16.67 -7.46
CA ARG A 184 6.76 -18.05 -7.21
C ARG A 184 8.23 -18.25 -7.51
N ASN A 185 8.74 -17.55 -8.52
CA ASN A 185 10.12 -17.62 -8.95
C ASN A 185 10.62 -16.23 -9.39
N ALA A 186 11.20 -15.48 -8.46
CA ALA A 186 11.73 -14.14 -8.74
C ALA A 186 12.94 -14.13 -9.68
N GLN A 187 13.50 -15.29 -10.05
CA GLN A 187 14.63 -15.38 -10.97
C GLN A 187 14.25 -15.22 -12.44
N ALA A 188 12.97 -15.00 -12.71
CA ALA A 188 12.50 -14.49 -13.97
C ALA A 188 12.14 -15.49 -15.08
N ILE A 189 10.91 -15.42 -15.44
CA ILE A 189 10.52 -15.66 -16.83
C ILE A 189 11.02 -14.44 -17.63
N PRO A 190 11.88 -14.60 -18.65
CA PRO A 190 12.27 -13.50 -19.54
C PRO A 190 11.04 -12.85 -20.16
N PHE A 191 11.12 -11.55 -20.45
CA PHE A 191 10.01 -10.84 -21.09
C PHE A 191 9.58 -11.51 -22.41
N GLU A 192 10.54 -12.04 -23.14
CA GLU A 192 10.40 -12.71 -24.43
C GLU A 192 9.63 -14.05 -24.36
N GLU A 193 9.56 -14.65 -23.16
CA GLU A 193 8.85 -15.94 -22.95
C GLU A 193 7.39 -15.77 -22.49
N ILE A 194 6.87 -14.54 -22.44
CA ILE A 194 5.52 -14.24 -21.93
C ILE A 194 4.49 -14.14 -23.06
N HIS A 195 4.85 -14.51 -24.28
CA HIS A 195 3.97 -14.46 -25.44
C HIS A 195 3.15 -15.70 -25.64
#